data_9385ba35f14a0e0e98a5a7bb027881ac
#
_entry.id   9385ba35f14a0e0e98a5a7bb027881ac
#
_cell.length_a   1.000
_cell.length_b   1.000
_cell.length_c   1.000
_cell.angle_alpha   90.00
_cell.angle_beta   90.00
_cell.angle_gamma   90.00
#
_symmetry.space_group_name_H-M   'P 1'
#
loop_
_entity.id
_entity.type
_entity.pdbx_description
1 polymer ?
#
loop_
_entity_poly.entity_id
_entity_poly.type
_entity_poly.pdbx_seq_one_letter_code
_entity_poly.pdbx_strand_id
1 'polypeptide(L)'
;MAQKLLVLTASGQNKRSPDRNCPCSSPTALLPGAVCFQVVGVAFAFAGVTQLRLQKSESRSEEMANSNLPRRIIKETQRLLSEPAPGISASPSEDNMRYFNVMILGPSQSPYEGGVFKLELFLPEEYPMAAPKVRFLTKIYHPNIDKLGRICLDILKDKWSPALQIRTVLLSIQALLSAPNPDDPLSDNIAKHWKTNEAEAVETAKEWTRLYASGA
;
A
#
# COMPACT_ATOMS: atom_id res chain seq x y z
N MET A 1 -44.01 9.32 3.53
CA MET A 1 -44.51 7.99 3.94
C MET A 1 -43.35 7.17 4.45
N ALA A 2 -43.44 6.81 5.69
CA ALA A 2 -42.48 6.10 6.48
C ALA A 2 -42.48 4.59 6.16
N GLN A 3 -41.44 3.91 6.55
CA GLN A 3 -41.35 2.51 7.00
C GLN A 3 -40.14 1.82 6.39
N LYS A 4 -39.36 1.00 7.06
CA LYS A 4 -39.38 0.43 8.43
C LYS A 4 -38.00 -0.12 8.76
N LEU A 5 -37.59 0.19 9.93
CA LEU A 5 -36.48 -0.42 10.69
C LEU A 5 -36.77 -1.91 10.94
N LEU A 6 -35.84 -2.79 10.75
CA LEU A 6 -35.91 -4.14 11.28
C LEU A 6 -34.59 -4.49 11.98
N VAL A 7 -34.64 -4.35 13.30
CA VAL A 7 -33.70 -4.86 14.28
C VAL A 7 -34.05 -6.33 14.53
N LEU A 8 -33.09 -7.22 14.42
CA LEU A 8 -33.18 -8.56 14.99
C LEU A 8 -32.00 -8.78 15.94
N THR A 9 -32.35 -8.67 17.22
CA THR A 9 -31.62 -9.21 18.36
C THR A 9 -31.87 -10.70 18.47
N ALA A 10 -30.82 -11.47 18.69
CA ALA A 10 -30.94 -12.80 19.29
C ALA A 10 -29.77 -13.04 20.23
N SER A 11 -30.09 -13.04 21.51
CA SER A 11 -29.32 -13.49 22.63
C SER A 11 -29.50 -15.02 22.83
N GLY A 12 -28.56 -15.66 23.52
CA GLY A 12 -28.70 -17.04 24.07
C GLY A 12 -27.36 -17.68 24.27
N GLN A 13 -26.69 -17.44 25.39
CA GLN A 13 -26.55 -18.26 26.61
C GLN A 13 -25.95 -19.66 26.37
N ASN A 14 -24.64 -19.81 26.70
CA ASN A 14 -24.13 -20.34 27.98
C ASN A 14 -24.61 -21.77 28.38
N LYS A 15 -23.68 -22.75 28.38
CA LYS A 15 -23.62 -23.75 29.45
C LYS A 15 -22.25 -24.45 29.56
N ARG A 16 -21.80 -24.51 30.78
CA ARG A 16 -20.64 -25.01 31.49
C ARG A 16 -20.35 -26.49 31.31
N SER A 17 -19.07 -26.80 31.53
CA SER A 17 -18.40 -28.04 31.98
C SER A 17 -19.21 -28.91 32.96
N PRO A 18 -18.70 -30.11 33.44
CA PRO A 18 -17.34 -30.48 33.78
C PRO A 18 -16.96 -31.99 33.66
N ASP A 19 -15.70 -32.27 34.01
CA ASP A 19 -15.16 -33.46 34.74
C ASP A 19 -14.92 -34.76 33.95
N ARG A 20 -13.81 -35.32 34.07
CA ARG A 20 -12.89 -35.95 35.04
C ARG A 20 -12.16 -37.14 34.45
N ASN A 21 -10.91 -37.28 34.87
CA ASN A 21 -10.14 -38.48 35.21
C ASN A 21 -9.31 -39.22 34.17
N CYS A 22 -8.02 -39.13 34.43
CA CYS A 22 -7.00 -40.16 34.15
C CYS A 22 -7.32 -41.50 34.87
N PRO A 23 -6.71 -42.66 34.51
CA PRO A 23 -5.32 -42.89 34.84
C PRO A 23 -4.50 -43.78 33.86
N CYS A 24 -3.21 -43.65 34.03
CA CYS A 24 -2.08 -44.55 33.82
C CYS A 24 -2.29 -45.98 33.31
N SER A 25 -1.44 -46.38 32.35
CA SER A 25 -0.49 -47.50 32.52
C SER A 25 0.32 -47.74 31.26
N SER A 26 1.64 -47.73 31.38
CA SER A 26 2.59 -48.32 30.44
C SER A 26 2.53 -49.85 30.55
N PRO A 27 3.03 -50.64 29.58
CA PRO A 27 4.48 -50.78 29.37
C PRO A 27 4.96 -51.13 27.94
N THR A 28 6.18 -50.70 27.68
CA THR A 28 7.30 -51.37 26.93
C THR A 28 6.97 -52.27 25.73
N ALA A 29 7.45 -51.87 24.54
CA ALA A 29 8.04 -52.76 23.55
C ALA A 29 9.10 -52.01 22.71
N LEU A 30 10.31 -52.46 22.87
CA LEU A 30 11.48 -52.17 22.01
C LEU A 30 11.29 -52.80 20.64
N LEU A 31 11.56 -52.03 19.55
CA LEU A 31 12.15 -52.54 18.31
C LEU A 31 12.93 -51.43 17.58
N PRO A 32 14.08 -51.72 16.93
CA PRO A 32 15.05 -50.76 16.48
C PRO A 32 14.87 -50.39 15.02
N GLY A 33 15.29 -49.20 14.65
CA GLY A 33 15.49 -48.82 13.23
C GLY A 33 14.76 -47.58 12.82
N ALA A 34 14.93 -46.48 13.50
CA ALA A 34 14.54 -45.16 12.97
C ALA A 34 15.74 -44.42 12.46
N VAL A 35 15.81 -44.32 11.14
CA VAL A 35 16.73 -43.44 10.41
C VAL A 35 16.40 -41.99 10.80
N CYS A 36 17.32 -41.40 11.54
CA CYS A 36 17.25 -39.99 11.91
C CYS A 36 17.52 -39.16 10.68
N PHE A 37 16.47 -38.76 9.96
CA PHE A 37 16.59 -37.72 8.94
C PHE A 37 16.77 -36.39 9.65
N GLN A 38 17.98 -35.86 9.55
CA GLN A 38 18.35 -34.52 9.99
C GLN A 38 17.54 -33.46 9.24
N VAL A 39 16.48 -32.94 9.87
CA VAL A 39 15.78 -31.73 9.45
C VAL A 39 16.41 -30.52 10.16
N VAL A 40 17.71 -30.30 9.98
CA VAL A 40 18.43 -29.17 10.61
C VAL A 40 18.83 -28.09 9.59
N GLY A 41 18.58 -28.29 8.29
CA GLY A 41 19.11 -27.39 7.25
C GLY A 41 18.23 -26.19 6.87
N VAL A 42 16.92 -26.17 7.18
CA VAL A 42 16.02 -25.15 6.61
C VAL A 42 15.73 -24.00 7.59
N ALA A 43 15.89 -24.21 8.90
CA ALA A 43 15.63 -23.18 9.91
C ALA A 43 16.72 -22.06 9.93
N PHE A 44 17.96 -22.39 9.54
CA PHE A 44 19.06 -21.39 9.52
C PHE A 44 19.00 -20.40 8.36
N ALA A 45 18.40 -20.77 7.23
CA ALA A 45 18.34 -19.89 6.06
C ALA A 45 17.30 -18.75 6.26
N PHE A 46 16.18 -19.02 6.96
CA PHE A 46 15.15 -17.99 7.24
C PHE A 46 15.59 -16.98 8.31
N ALA A 47 16.37 -17.41 9.30
CA ALA A 47 16.88 -16.50 10.33
C ALA A 47 17.89 -15.49 9.77
N GLY A 48 18.73 -15.91 8.81
CA GLY A 48 19.71 -15.04 8.18
C GLY A 48 19.11 -13.93 7.32
N VAL A 49 18.05 -14.22 6.58
CA VAL A 49 17.38 -13.22 5.70
C VAL A 49 16.62 -12.18 6.52
N THR A 50 15.99 -12.59 7.63
CA THR A 50 15.30 -11.65 8.54
C THR A 50 16.31 -10.76 9.27
N GLN A 51 17.44 -11.30 9.67
CA GLN A 51 18.48 -10.56 10.38
C GLN A 51 19.18 -9.54 9.47
N LEU A 52 19.44 -9.90 8.23
CA LEU A 52 19.98 -8.98 7.20
C LEU A 52 19.01 -7.85 6.86
N ARG A 53 17.69 -8.13 6.82
CA ARG A 53 16.67 -7.08 6.63
C ARG A 53 16.58 -6.13 7.82
N LEU A 54 16.65 -6.62 9.04
CA LEU A 54 16.65 -5.81 10.25
C LEU A 54 17.91 -4.95 10.35
N GLN A 55 19.10 -5.52 10.10
CA GLN A 55 20.35 -4.76 10.08
C GLN A 55 20.39 -3.68 8.98
N LYS A 56 19.83 -3.97 7.79
CA LYS A 56 19.74 -2.97 6.71
C LYS A 56 18.72 -1.87 7.04
N SER A 57 17.67 -2.16 7.79
CA SER A 57 16.71 -1.15 8.26
C SER A 57 17.29 -0.28 9.39
N GLU A 58 18.06 -0.85 10.28
CA GLU A 58 18.72 -0.13 11.38
C GLU A 58 19.85 0.78 10.87
N SER A 59 20.71 0.31 9.98
CA SER A 59 21.74 1.15 9.35
C SER A 59 21.15 2.31 8.56
N ARG A 60 20.04 2.08 7.87
CA ARG A 60 19.33 3.12 7.11
C ARG A 60 18.63 4.14 8.02
N SER A 61 18.16 3.72 9.21
CA SER A 61 17.59 4.64 10.21
C SER A 61 18.67 5.51 10.87
N GLU A 62 19.87 4.98 11.07
CA GLU A 62 21.02 5.73 11.58
C GLU A 62 21.58 6.72 10.56
N GLU A 63 21.62 6.35 9.29
CA GLU A 63 22.03 7.21 8.18
C GLU A 63 21.03 8.37 7.97
N MET A 64 19.73 8.11 8.10
CA MET A 64 18.68 9.14 8.08
C MET A 64 18.76 10.09 9.28
N ALA A 65 19.14 9.60 10.46
CA ALA A 65 19.31 10.43 11.65
C ALA A 65 20.49 11.39 11.54
N ASN A 66 21.51 11.02 10.77
CA ASN A 66 22.73 11.81 10.54
C ASN A 66 22.60 12.80 9.37
N SER A 67 21.49 12.78 8.63
CA SER A 67 21.24 13.69 7.52
C SER A 67 20.68 15.02 8.03
N ASN A 68 21.04 16.13 7.36
CA ASN A 68 20.54 17.49 7.65
C ASN A 68 19.04 17.67 7.29
N LEU A 69 18.27 16.56 7.33
CA LEU A 69 16.86 16.53 7.01
C LEU A 69 15.98 17.00 8.16
N PRO A 70 14.89 17.72 7.89
CA PRO A 70 13.90 18.05 8.91
C PRO A 70 13.38 16.79 9.61
N ARG A 71 13.29 16.83 10.94
CA ARG A 71 12.81 15.73 11.78
C ARG A 71 11.47 15.16 11.35
N ARG A 72 10.65 15.98 10.71
CA ARG A 72 9.35 15.57 10.19
C ARG A 72 9.52 14.56 9.03
N ILE A 73 10.37 14.85 8.07
CA ILE A 73 10.63 13.95 6.94
C ILE A 73 11.15 12.60 7.45
N ILE A 74 12.09 12.62 8.39
CA ILE A 74 12.63 11.39 9.00
C ILE A 74 11.50 10.55 9.63
N LYS A 75 10.65 11.17 10.44
CA LYS A 75 9.55 10.46 11.12
C LYS A 75 8.51 9.92 10.13
N GLU A 76 8.15 10.69 9.11
CA GLU A 76 7.19 10.24 8.10
C GLU A 76 7.77 9.11 7.25
N THR A 77 9.05 9.16 6.89
CA THR A 77 9.75 8.09 6.18
C THR A 77 9.81 6.82 7.02
N GLN A 78 10.19 6.92 8.29
CA GLN A 78 10.20 5.77 9.20
C GLN A 78 8.82 5.13 9.30
N ARG A 79 7.75 5.94 9.44
CA ARG A 79 6.38 5.45 9.51
C ARG A 79 5.93 4.76 8.21
N LEU A 80 6.33 5.30 7.05
CA LEU A 80 6.02 4.66 5.75
C LEU A 80 6.69 3.29 5.60
N LEU A 81 7.89 3.12 6.16
CA LEU A 81 8.64 1.87 6.10
C LEU A 81 8.16 0.86 7.15
N SER A 82 7.81 1.30 8.37
CA SER A 82 7.35 0.42 9.45
C SER A 82 5.89 0.00 9.30
N GLU A 83 5.05 0.91 8.81
CA GLU A 83 3.60 0.71 8.67
C GLU A 83 3.15 1.04 7.24
N PRO A 84 3.51 0.23 6.23
CA PRO A 84 3.11 0.49 4.86
C PRO A 84 1.58 0.47 4.72
N ALA A 85 1.04 1.36 3.89
CA ALA A 85 -0.37 1.33 3.57
C ALA A 85 -0.69 0.13 2.65
N PRO A 86 -1.86 -0.50 2.78
CA PRO A 86 -2.24 -1.63 1.93
C PRO A 86 -2.16 -1.26 0.44
N GLY A 87 -1.45 -2.06 -0.33
CA GLY A 87 -1.27 -1.84 -1.76
C GLY A 87 -0.36 -0.66 -2.14
N ILE A 88 0.33 -0.05 -1.20
CA ILE A 88 1.26 1.05 -1.43
C ILE A 88 2.63 0.70 -0.86
N SER A 89 3.66 0.77 -1.70
CA SER A 89 5.05 0.66 -1.30
C SER A 89 5.76 1.96 -1.62
N ALA A 90 6.41 2.57 -0.64
CA ALA A 90 7.15 3.80 -0.82
C ALA A 90 8.53 3.66 -0.16
N SER A 91 9.59 3.89 -0.92
CA SER A 91 10.97 3.83 -0.47
C SER A 91 11.72 5.10 -0.86
N PRO A 92 12.47 5.73 0.06
CA PRO A 92 13.32 6.86 -0.29
C PRO A 92 14.45 6.41 -1.22
N SER A 93 14.90 7.32 -2.10
CA SER A 93 16.11 7.11 -2.90
C SER A 93 17.34 7.06 -1.99
N GLU A 94 18.35 6.31 -2.41
CA GLU A 94 19.64 6.25 -1.70
C GLU A 94 20.41 7.57 -1.84
N ASP A 95 20.32 8.22 -3.01
CA ASP A 95 21.02 9.47 -3.28
C ASP A 95 20.35 10.70 -2.66
N ASN A 96 19.02 10.68 -2.53
CA ASN A 96 18.26 11.83 -2.06
C ASN A 96 17.04 11.40 -1.23
N MET A 97 17.13 11.59 0.07
CA MET A 97 16.08 11.25 1.03
C MET A 97 14.78 12.07 0.90
N ARG A 98 14.77 13.11 0.04
CA ARG A 98 13.57 13.85 -0.31
C ARG A 98 12.84 13.27 -1.54
N TYR A 99 13.46 12.30 -2.21
CA TYR A 99 12.92 11.64 -3.37
C TYR A 99 12.47 10.23 -3.02
N PHE A 100 11.23 9.89 -3.36
CA PHE A 100 10.65 8.59 -3.06
C PHE A 100 10.23 7.89 -4.34
N ASN A 101 10.64 6.64 -4.46
CA ASN A 101 10.09 5.70 -5.44
C ASN A 101 8.85 5.05 -4.82
N VAL A 102 7.72 5.22 -5.47
CA VAL A 102 6.43 4.74 -4.98
C VAL A 102 5.84 3.73 -5.97
N MET A 103 5.26 2.67 -5.46
CA MET A 103 4.45 1.73 -6.23
C MET A 103 3.07 1.64 -5.58
N ILE A 104 2.03 1.80 -6.39
CA ILE A 104 0.64 1.67 -5.98
C ILE A 104 0.01 0.53 -6.78
N LEU A 105 -0.56 -0.42 -6.05
CA LEU A 105 -1.41 -1.45 -6.67
C LEU A 105 -2.75 -0.84 -7.03
N GLY A 106 -3.21 -1.12 -8.25
CA GLY A 106 -4.54 -0.73 -8.68
C GLY A 106 -5.61 -1.29 -7.76
N PRO A 107 -6.53 -0.43 -7.25
CA PRO A 107 -7.57 -0.87 -6.33
C PRO A 107 -8.47 -1.94 -6.96
N SER A 108 -8.93 -2.88 -6.14
CA SER A 108 -9.93 -3.86 -6.56
C SER A 108 -11.24 -3.16 -6.99
N GLN A 109 -11.94 -3.76 -7.94
CA GLN A 109 -13.18 -3.22 -8.52
C GLN A 109 -13.00 -1.87 -9.26
N SER A 110 -11.76 -1.50 -9.60
CA SER A 110 -11.45 -0.36 -10.46
C SER A 110 -10.95 -0.82 -11.83
N PRO A 111 -10.97 0.05 -12.85
CA PRO A 111 -10.37 -0.26 -14.16
C PRO A 111 -8.86 -0.54 -14.10
N TYR A 112 -8.24 -0.21 -12.98
CA TYR A 112 -6.81 -0.32 -12.73
C TYR A 112 -6.42 -1.55 -11.92
N GLU A 113 -7.40 -2.42 -11.59
CA GLU A 113 -7.19 -3.64 -10.79
C GLU A 113 -6.11 -4.54 -11.41
N GLY A 114 -5.22 -5.04 -10.55
CA GLY A 114 -4.11 -5.92 -10.93
C GLY A 114 -2.92 -5.18 -11.55
N GLY A 115 -3.01 -3.87 -11.80
CA GLY A 115 -1.90 -3.06 -12.28
C GLY A 115 -0.98 -2.61 -11.16
N VAL A 116 0.32 -2.47 -11.47
CA VAL A 116 1.33 -1.87 -10.59
C VAL A 116 1.76 -0.53 -11.19
N PHE A 117 1.40 0.55 -10.53
CA PHE A 117 1.70 1.89 -10.98
C PHE A 117 2.92 2.45 -10.26
N LYS A 118 3.95 2.80 -11.01
CA LYS A 118 5.17 3.43 -10.51
C LYS A 118 4.99 4.94 -10.52
N LEU A 119 5.28 5.58 -9.39
CA LEU A 119 5.23 7.01 -9.21
C LEU A 119 6.56 7.49 -8.61
N GLU A 120 6.86 8.74 -8.83
CA GLU A 120 7.89 9.46 -8.09
C GLU A 120 7.22 10.53 -7.22
N LEU A 121 7.74 10.69 -6.00
CA LEU A 121 7.32 11.72 -5.07
C LEU A 121 8.55 12.49 -4.63
N PHE A 122 8.49 13.80 -4.75
CA PHE A 122 9.56 14.70 -4.33
C PHE A 122 9.07 15.69 -3.27
N LEU A 123 9.84 15.82 -2.19
CA LEU A 123 9.58 16.78 -1.11
C LEU A 123 10.40 18.05 -1.34
N PRO A 124 9.77 19.20 -1.65
CA PRO A 124 10.48 20.47 -1.81
C PRO A 124 11.15 20.90 -0.50
N GLU A 125 12.04 21.88 -0.58
CA GLU A 125 12.76 22.38 0.59
C GLU A 125 11.81 22.97 1.63
N GLU A 126 10.76 23.62 1.16
CA GLU A 126 9.71 24.25 1.98
C GLU A 126 8.74 23.25 2.60
N TYR A 127 8.89 21.95 2.32
CA TYR A 127 8.03 20.93 2.95
C TYR A 127 8.19 20.97 4.48
N PRO A 128 7.10 21.01 5.28
CA PRO A 128 5.71 20.75 4.94
C PRO A 128 4.87 21.98 4.54
N MET A 129 5.43 23.16 4.47
CA MET A 129 4.68 24.37 4.07
C MET A 129 4.22 24.29 2.61
N ALA A 130 5.05 23.75 1.72
CA ALA A 130 4.69 23.42 0.36
C ALA A 130 4.30 21.95 0.19
N ALA A 131 3.33 21.68 -0.69
CA ALA A 131 2.89 20.34 -1.02
C ALA A 131 4.00 19.49 -1.67
N PRO A 132 4.01 18.17 -1.46
CA PRO A 132 4.89 17.28 -2.20
C PRO A 132 4.52 17.29 -3.69
N LYS A 133 5.52 17.11 -4.55
CA LYS A 133 5.32 16.95 -5.99
C LYS A 133 5.25 15.47 -6.30
N VAL A 134 4.17 15.04 -6.95
CA VAL A 134 3.95 13.62 -7.29
C VAL A 134 3.66 13.50 -8.77
N ARG A 135 4.23 12.48 -9.39
CA ARG A 135 4.06 12.20 -10.81
C ARG A 135 4.02 10.69 -11.08
N PHE A 136 3.13 10.24 -11.94
CA PHE A 136 3.13 8.88 -12.46
C PHE A 136 4.27 8.70 -13.47
N LEU A 137 4.99 7.61 -13.33
CA LEU A 137 5.97 7.15 -14.33
C LEU A 137 5.32 6.13 -15.27
N THR A 138 4.41 5.31 -14.74
CA THR A 138 3.63 4.38 -15.53
C THR A 138 2.55 5.13 -16.30
N LYS A 139 2.42 4.85 -17.60
CA LYS A 139 1.34 5.41 -18.41
C LYS A 139 -0.01 4.89 -17.93
N ILE A 140 -0.96 5.79 -17.80
CA ILE A 140 -2.31 5.49 -17.32
C ILE A 140 -3.37 6.24 -18.14
N TYR A 141 -4.51 5.63 -18.38
CA TYR A 141 -5.67 6.28 -18.98
C TYR A 141 -6.62 6.75 -17.89
N HIS A 142 -6.52 8.04 -17.53
CA HIS A 142 -7.26 8.59 -16.38
C HIS A 142 -7.62 10.06 -16.61
N PRO A 143 -8.85 10.53 -16.33
CA PRO A 143 -9.24 11.92 -16.57
C PRO A 143 -8.43 12.95 -15.78
N ASN A 144 -8.00 12.60 -14.55
CA ASN A 144 -7.29 13.49 -13.64
C ASN A 144 -5.76 13.37 -13.75
N ILE A 145 -5.24 12.59 -14.69
CA ILE A 145 -3.79 12.42 -14.90
C ILE A 145 -3.48 12.71 -16.35
N ASP A 146 -2.47 13.56 -16.57
CA ASP A 146 -2.05 13.94 -17.92
C ASP A 146 -1.04 12.95 -18.52
N LYS A 147 -0.68 13.19 -19.78
CA LYS A 147 0.30 12.38 -20.51
C LYS A 147 1.72 12.44 -19.93
N LEU A 148 2.02 13.43 -19.11
CA LEU A 148 3.30 13.59 -18.41
C LEU A 148 3.26 12.95 -17.00
N GLY A 149 2.14 12.38 -16.61
CA GLY A 149 1.94 11.76 -15.30
C GLY A 149 1.60 12.76 -14.18
N ARG A 150 1.35 14.03 -14.48
CA ARG A 150 0.94 15.02 -13.47
C ARG A 150 -0.47 14.70 -13.00
N ILE A 151 -0.74 14.93 -11.71
CA ILE A 151 -1.99 14.56 -11.05
C ILE A 151 -2.78 15.82 -10.71
N CYS A 152 -4.06 15.86 -11.07
CA CYS A 152 -5.01 16.84 -10.55
C CYS A 152 -5.62 16.29 -9.25
N LEU A 153 -5.17 16.78 -8.12
CA LEU A 153 -5.67 16.41 -6.81
C LEU A 153 -5.64 17.64 -5.90
N ASP A 154 -6.77 17.96 -5.29
CA ASP A 154 -6.97 19.16 -4.46
C ASP A 154 -5.92 19.31 -3.36
N ILE A 155 -5.61 18.22 -2.65
CA ILE A 155 -4.62 18.22 -1.56
C ILE A 155 -3.18 18.45 -2.04
N LEU A 156 -2.91 18.33 -3.33
CA LEU A 156 -1.61 18.69 -3.92
C LEU A 156 -1.57 20.14 -4.42
N LYS A 157 -2.69 20.84 -4.36
CA LYS A 157 -2.88 22.22 -4.81
C LYS A 157 -3.41 23.09 -3.65
N ASP A 158 -4.62 23.59 -3.82
CA ASP A 158 -5.22 24.63 -2.96
C ASP A 158 -5.62 24.14 -1.57
N LYS A 159 -5.90 22.85 -1.43
CA LYS A 159 -6.27 22.22 -0.14
C LYS A 159 -5.10 21.58 0.59
N TRP A 160 -3.87 21.89 0.19
CA TRP A 160 -2.71 21.44 0.94
C TRP A 160 -2.70 22.08 2.33
N SER A 161 -2.42 21.28 3.33
CA SER A 161 -2.17 21.73 4.71
C SER A 161 -0.91 21.08 5.26
N PRO A 162 -0.08 21.80 6.01
CA PRO A 162 1.08 21.23 6.69
C PRO A 162 0.75 20.11 7.68
N ALA A 163 -0.52 19.94 8.06
CA ALA A 163 -0.97 18.83 8.88
C ALA A 163 -1.03 17.49 8.10
N LEU A 164 -1.16 17.56 6.76
CA LEU A 164 -1.19 16.38 5.92
C LEU A 164 0.19 15.71 5.85
N GLN A 165 0.18 14.39 5.78
CA GLN A 165 1.38 13.55 5.73
C GLN A 165 1.54 12.92 4.34
N ILE A 166 2.76 12.48 4.01
CA ILE A 166 3.04 11.75 2.76
C ILE A 166 2.08 10.56 2.61
N ARG A 167 1.87 9.80 3.69
CA ARG A 167 0.91 8.67 3.70
C ARG A 167 -0.49 9.08 3.26
N THR A 168 -0.99 10.21 3.73
CA THR A 168 -2.32 10.72 3.35
C THR A 168 -2.38 11.03 1.86
N VAL A 169 -1.33 11.64 1.31
CA VAL A 169 -1.23 11.93 -0.12
C VAL A 169 -1.29 10.65 -0.95
N LEU A 170 -0.54 9.63 -0.58
CA LEU A 170 -0.51 8.36 -1.30
C LEU A 170 -1.86 7.63 -1.24
N LEU A 171 -2.53 7.62 -0.08
CA LEU A 171 -3.88 7.08 0.06
C LEU A 171 -4.91 7.84 -0.77
N SER A 172 -4.79 9.17 -0.86
CA SER A 172 -5.68 9.97 -1.70
C SER A 172 -5.47 9.72 -3.19
N ILE A 173 -4.23 9.45 -3.62
CA ILE A 173 -3.95 9.03 -5.00
C ILE A 173 -4.56 7.66 -5.28
N GLN A 174 -4.44 6.71 -4.34
CA GLN A 174 -5.08 5.39 -4.47
C GLN A 174 -6.60 5.51 -4.53
N ALA A 175 -7.21 6.39 -3.73
CA ALA A 175 -8.64 6.67 -3.76
C ALA A 175 -9.07 7.30 -5.10
N LEU A 176 -8.23 8.18 -5.68
CA LEU A 176 -8.48 8.77 -7.00
C LEU A 176 -8.52 7.70 -8.11
N LEU A 177 -7.70 6.65 -8.00
CA LEU A 177 -7.77 5.51 -8.90
C LEU A 177 -9.06 4.69 -8.74
N SER A 178 -9.63 4.65 -7.54
CA SER A 178 -10.92 3.99 -7.30
C SER A 178 -12.11 4.79 -7.82
N ALA A 179 -12.01 6.13 -7.79
CA ALA A 179 -13.10 7.03 -8.16
C ALA A 179 -12.56 8.18 -9.03
N PRO A 180 -12.41 7.96 -10.34
CA PRO A 180 -12.04 9.01 -11.28
C PRO A 180 -13.06 10.15 -11.25
N ASN A 181 -12.58 11.40 -11.28
CA ASN A 181 -13.42 12.59 -11.30
C ASN A 181 -13.34 13.30 -12.67
N PRO A 182 -14.25 13.06 -13.59
CA PRO A 182 -14.24 13.71 -14.89
C PRO A 182 -14.70 15.17 -14.86
N ASP A 183 -15.14 15.71 -13.70
CA ASP A 183 -15.61 17.10 -13.57
C ASP A 183 -14.47 18.08 -13.33
N ASP A 184 -13.35 17.62 -12.74
CA ASP A 184 -12.11 18.41 -12.61
C ASP A 184 -10.95 17.72 -13.38
N PRO A 185 -10.98 17.74 -14.71
CA PRO A 185 -10.04 17.01 -15.52
C PRO A 185 -8.69 17.70 -15.64
N LEU A 186 -7.65 16.91 -15.84
CA LEU A 186 -6.37 17.36 -16.36
C LEU A 186 -6.19 16.98 -17.84
N SER A 187 -6.98 16.01 -18.29
CA SER A 187 -7.02 15.55 -19.67
C SER A 187 -8.45 15.64 -20.21
N ASP A 188 -8.77 16.74 -20.88
CA ASP A 188 -10.12 17.04 -21.40
C ASP A 188 -10.65 15.95 -22.34
N ASN A 189 -9.80 15.41 -23.21
CA ASN A 189 -10.19 14.35 -24.15
C ASN A 189 -10.63 13.07 -23.42
N ILE A 190 -9.89 12.67 -22.39
CA ILE A 190 -10.22 11.48 -21.58
C ILE A 190 -11.47 11.75 -20.76
N ALA A 191 -11.59 12.90 -20.13
CA ALA A 191 -12.76 13.27 -19.37
C ALA A 191 -14.03 13.33 -20.23
N LYS A 192 -13.94 13.88 -21.44
CA LYS A 192 -15.02 13.89 -22.40
C LYS A 192 -15.44 12.47 -22.78
N HIS A 193 -14.48 11.59 -23.07
CA HIS A 193 -14.75 10.18 -23.36
C HIS A 193 -15.43 9.50 -22.16
N TRP A 194 -14.94 9.75 -20.95
CA TRP A 194 -15.54 9.21 -19.71
C TRP A 194 -16.98 9.67 -19.50
N LYS A 195 -17.32 10.93 -19.84
CA LYS A 195 -18.68 11.47 -19.74
C LYS A 195 -19.62 11.00 -20.85
N THR A 196 -19.08 10.76 -22.05
CA THR A 196 -19.92 10.38 -23.22
C THR A 196 -20.14 8.87 -23.31
N ASN A 197 -19.14 8.06 -22.97
CA ASN A 197 -19.19 6.60 -23.05
C ASN A 197 -18.30 5.98 -21.97
N GLU A 198 -18.82 5.94 -20.73
CA GLU A 198 -18.10 5.43 -19.58
C GLU A 198 -17.63 3.97 -19.76
N ALA A 199 -18.50 3.13 -20.34
CA ALA A 199 -18.17 1.71 -20.54
C ALA A 199 -16.93 1.52 -21.44
N GLU A 200 -16.83 2.25 -22.52
CA GLU A 200 -15.69 2.20 -23.45
C GLU A 200 -14.43 2.80 -22.82
N ALA A 201 -14.59 3.91 -22.07
CA ALA A 201 -13.49 4.52 -21.35
C ALA A 201 -12.90 3.58 -20.29
N VAL A 202 -13.75 2.86 -19.54
CA VAL A 202 -13.36 1.83 -18.57
C VAL A 202 -12.60 0.68 -19.25
N GLU A 203 -13.08 0.17 -20.36
CA GLU A 203 -12.39 -0.90 -21.09
C GLU A 203 -11.02 -0.41 -21.64
N THR A 204 -10.97 0.80 -22.16
CA THR A 204 -9.69 1.43 -22.57
C THR A 204 -8.72 1.56 -21.40
N ALA A 205 -9.21 1.96 -20.22
CA ALA A 205 -8.39 2.06 -19.02
C ALA A 205 -7.85 0.69 -18.57
N LYS A 206 -8.67 -0.37 -18.63
CA LYS A 206 -8.24 -1.75 -18.36
C LYS A 206 -7.19 -2.23 -19.35
N GLU A 207 -7.37 -1.92 -20.63
CA GLU A 207 -6.40 -2.27 -21.67
C GLU A 207 -5.04 -1.59 -21.42
N TRP A 208 -5.04 -0.30 -21.12
CA TRP A 208 -3.81 0.43 -20.77
C TRP A 208 -3.16 -0.11 -19.50
N THR A 209 -3.95 -0.52 -18.52
CA THR A 209 -3.45 -1.17 -17.30
C THR A 209 -2.72 -2.47 -17.63
N ARG A 210 -3.30 -3.31 -18.50
CA ARG A 210 -2.63 -4.55 -18.96
C ARG A 210 -1.36 -4.28 -19.74
N LEU A 211 -1.34 -3.24 -20.59
CA LEU A 211 -0.21 -2.93 -21.45
C LEU A 211 0.96 -2.27 -20.72
N TYR A 212 0.67 -1.38 -19.78
CA TYR A 212 1.68 -0.50 -19.18
C TYR A 212 1.93 -0.72 -17.70
N ALA A 213 0.99 -1.32 -16.99
CA ALA A 213 1.04 -1.54 -15.55
C ALA A 213 1.07 -3.03 -15.16
N SER A 214 1.21 -3.95 -16.13
CA SER A 214 1.49 -5.35 -15.82
C SER A 214 2.86 -5.39 -15.13
N GLY A 215 2.86 -5.66 -13.83
CA GLY A 215 4.07 -5.68 -13.02
C GLY A 215 5.08 -6.69 -13.56
N ALA A 216 6.08 -6.23 -14.24
CA ALA A 216 7.28 -6.95 -14.60
C ALA A 216 8.35 -6.65 -13.56
#